data_3d843c3ebd28e0a20afc268beca412e8
#
_entry.id   3d843c3ebd28e0a20afc268beca412e8
#
_cell.length_a   1.000
_cell.length_b   1.000
_cell.length_c   1.000
_cell.angle_alpha   90.00
_cell.angle_beta   90.00
_cell.angle_gamma   90.00
#
_symmetry.space_group_name_H-M   'P 1'
#
loop_
_entity.id
_entity.type
_entity.pdbx_description
1 polymer ?
#
loop_
_entity_poly.entity_id
_entity_poly.type
_entity_poly.pdbx_seq_one_letter_code
_entity_poly.pdbx_strand_id
1 'polypeptide(L)'
;MEKARDFQKNIYFCLIDYAKAFDCVDHNKLWKILQEMGIPDHLTCLLRNLYAGQEATVRTRHGTTDWFQVGKGVRQGCILSPCLFSFYAEYIMRNAGLEEAQAGIKIAGRNINNLSYADDITLMAESEELKSLLMKAKEESEKLA
;
A
#
# COMPACT_ATOMS: atom_id res chain seq x y z
N MET A 1 6.83 21.49 7.33
CA MET A 1 7.77 22.12 6.37
C MET A 1 8.24 23.49 6.85
N GLU A 2 7.38 24.43 7.22
CA GLU A 2 7.81 25.76 7.69
C GLU A 2 8.84 25.72 8.81
N LYS A 3 8.59 24.95 9.89
CA LYS A 3 9.55 24.82 11.00
C LYS A 3 10.91 24.23 10.59
N ALA A 4 10.95 23.31 9.62
CA ALA A 4 12.23 22.76 9.15
C ALA A 4 13.04 23.81 8.40
N ARG A 5 12.38 24.69 7.68
CA ARG A 5 13.01 25.85 7.01
C ARG A 5 13.54 26.85 8.02
N ASP A 6 12.82 27.11 9.09
CA ASP A 6 13.23 28.03 10.17
C ASP A 6 14.46 27.51 10.94
N PHE A 7 14.59 26.18 11.06
CA PHE A 7 15.73 25.53 11.72
C PHE A 7 16.83 25.06 10.75
N GLN A 8 16.75 25.41 9.45
CA GLN A 8 17.67 24.99 8.38
C GLN A 8 17.95 23.48 8.34
N LYS A 9 16.96 22.66 8.66
CA LYS A 9 17.05 21.21 8.62
C LYS A 9 16.72 20.70 7.22
N ASN A 10 17.58 19.84 6.68
CA ASN A 10 17.31 19.16 5.43
C ASN A 10 16.27 18.07 5.67
N ILE A 11 15.24 18.01 4.84
CA ILE A 11 14.26 16.94 4.81
C ILE A 11 14.31 16.31 3.43
N TYR A 12 14.49 15.01 3.39
CA TYR A 12 14.51 14.21 2.17
C TYR A 12 13.16 13.53 2.00
N PHE A 13 12.66 13.55 0.77
CA PHE A 13 11.42 12.88 0.38
C PHE A 13 11.70 11.85 -0.69
N CYS A 14 11.07 10.69 -0.59
CA CYS A 14 11.03 9.69 -1.63
C CYS A 14 9.57 9.35 -1.93
N LEU A 15 9.14 9.62 -3.15
CA LEU A 15 7.81 9.26 -3.63
C LEU A 15 7.89 7.85 -4.22
N ILE A 16 7.02 6.97 -3.76
CA ILE A 16 6.87 5.61 -4.25
C ILE A 16 5.60 5.56 -5.07
N ASP A 17 5.74 5.25 -6.34
CA ASP A 17 4.64 4.98 -7.26
C ASP A 17 4.63 3.48 -7.59
N TYR A 18 3.58 2.78 -7.20
CA TYR A 18 3.44 1.36 -7.46
C TYR A 18 2.90 1.12 -8.87
N ALA A 19 3.71 0.48 -9.71
CA ALA A 19 3.23 0.04 -11.01
C ALA A 19 2.05 -0.93 -10.86
N LYS A 20 0.87 -0.55 -11.35
CA LYS A 20 -0.36 -1.34 -11.28
C LYS A 20 -0.75 -1.74 -9.85
N ALA A 21 -0.64 -0.81 -8.89
CA ALA A 21 -0.90 -1.02 -7.48
C ALA A 21 -2.13 -1.88 -7.18
N PHE A 22 -3.30 -1.47 -7.71
CA PHE A 22 -4.55 -2.18 -7.50
C PHE A 22 -4.63 -3.53 -8.21
N ASP A 23 -3.96 -3.69 -9.36
CA ASP A 23 -4.02 -4.92 -10.16
C ASP A 23 -3.11 -6.03 -9.61
N CYS A 24 -2.10 -5.68 -8.79
CA CYS A 24 -1.10 -6.60 -8.28
C CYS A 24 -1.45 -7.24 -6.92
N VAL A 25 -2.49 -6.80 -6.24
CA VAL A 25 -2.86 -7.29 -4.91
C VAL A 25 -3.24 -8.78 -4.96
N ASP A 26 -2.46 -9.63 -4.28
CA ASP A 26 -2.79 -11.05 -4.13
C ASP A 26 -3.94 -11.22 -3.12
N HIS A 27 -5.02 -11.86 -3.54
CA HIS A 27 -6.21 -12.03 -2.69
C HIS A 27 -5.92 -12.87 -1.43
N ASN A 28 -5.14 -13.95 -1.54
CA ASN A 28 -4.85 -14.81 -0.38
C ASN A 28 -3.99 -14.08 0.65
N LYS A 29 -3.03 -13.28 0.18
CA LYS A 29 -2.20 -12.44 1.05
C LYS A 29 -3.05 -11.33 1.68
N LEU A 30 -3.94 -10.69 0.91
CA LEU A 30 -4.84 -9.66 1.41
C LEU A 30 -5.71 -10.17 2.56
N TRP A 31 -6.29 -11.38 2.43
CA TRP A 31 -7.14 -11.92 3.50
C TRP A 31 -6.36 -12.19 4.79
N LYS A 32 -5.12 -12.65 4.69
CA LYS A 32 -4.23 -12.82 5.86
C LYS A 32 -3.90 -11.47 6.49
N ILE A 33 -3.53 -10.49 5.68
CA ILE A 33 -3.24 -9.13 6.13
C ILE A 33 -4.42 -8.54 6.91
N LEU A 34 -5.64 -8.64 6.37
CA LEU A 34 -6.83 -8.13 7.05
C LEU A 34 -7.04 -8.78 8.41
N GLN A 35 -6.83 -10.11 8.53
CA GLN A 35 -6.92 -10.82 9.81
C GLN A 35 -5.83 -10.37 10.79
N GLU A 36 -4.58 -10.25 10.35
CA GLU A 36 -3.46 -9.77 11.17
C GLU A 36 -3.63 -8.32 11.62
N MET A 37 -4.28 -7.50 10.80
CA MET A 37 -4.64 -6.11 11.12
C MET A 37 -5.87 -6.00 12.04
N GLY A 38 -6.45 -7.12 12.47
CA GLY A 38 -7.56 -7.16 13.42
C GLY A 38 -8.94 -6.95 12.80
N ILE A 39 -9.07 -7.07 11.48
CA ILE A 39 -10.38 -7.03 10.83
C ILE A 39 -11.17 -8.30 11.20
N PRO A 40 -12.41 -8.17 11.71
CA PRO A 40 -13.22 -9.31 12.11
C PRO A 40 -13.43 -10.33 11.00
N ASP A 41 -13.38 -11.64 11.35
CA ASP A 41 -13.47 -12.74 10.39
C ASP A 41 -14.73 -12.70 9.52
N HIS A 42 -15.86 -12.27 10.06
CA HIS A 42 -17.10 -12.17 9.28
C HIS A 42 -17.00 -11.12 8.17
N LEU A 43 -16.30 -10.00 8.39
CA LEU A 43 -16.06 -8.98 7.36
C LEU A 43 -15.06 -9.48 6.32
N THR A 44 -13.99 -10.15 6.75
CA THR A 44 -13.01 -10.76 5.84
C THR A 44 -13.69 -11.83 4.98
N CYS A 45 -14.62 -12.63 5.54
CA CYS A 45 -15.39 -13.60 4.79
C CYS A 45 -16.31 -12.94 3.76
N LEU A 46 -17.00 -11.87 4.11
CA LEU A 46 -17.83 -11.10 3.16
C LEU A 46 -17.01 -10.54 2.00
N LEU A 47 -15.84 -9.97 2.30
CA LEU A 47 -14.93 -9.47 1.27
C LEU A 47 -14.43 -10.61 0.36
N ARG A 48 -14.05 -11.74 0.95
CA ARG A 48 -13.62 -12.93 0.18
C ARG A 48 -14.72 -13.41 -0.76
N ASN A 49 -15.97 -13.46 -0.31
CA ASN A 49 -17.11 -13.84 -1.14
C ASN A 49 -17.38 -12.81 -2.24
N LEU A 50 -17.17 -11.51 -1.98
CA LEU A 50 -17.32 -10.46 -2.98
C LEU A 50 -16.30 -10.61 -4.13
N TYR A 51 -15.10 -11.09 -3.82
CA TYR A 51 -14.02 -11.28 -4.80
C TYR A 51 -13.99 -12.70 -5.40
N ALA A 52 -14.69 -13.67 -4.79
CA ALA A 52 -14.74 -15.04 -5.27
C ALA A 52 -15.49 -15.14 -6.60
N GLY A 53 -14.90 -15.83 -7.59
CA GLY A 53 -15.52 -16.10 -8.85
C GLY A 53 -15.81 -14.87 -9.70
N GLN A 54 -15.10 -13.76 -9.50
CA GLN A 54 -15.23 -12.58 -10.34
C GLN A 54 -14.71 -12.89 -11.75
N GLU A 55 -15.53 -12.52 -12.73
CA GLU A 55 -15.20 -12.64 -14.13
C GLU A 55 -15.24 -11.27 -14.81
N ALA A 56 -14.42 -11.12 -15.81
CA ALA A 56 -14.36 -9.91 -16.62
C ALA A 56 -14.34 -10.21 -18.11
N THR A 57 -14.75 -9.23 -18.90
CA THR A 57 -14.64 -9.24 -20.35
C THR A 57 -14.19 -7.85 -20.80
N VAL A 58 -13.45 -7.79 -21.89
CA VAL A 58 -12.93 -6.53 -22.44
C VAL A 58 -13.64 -6.23 -23.75
N ARG A 59 -14.22 -5.04 -23.84
CA ARG A 59 -14.81 -4.53 -25.09
C ARG A 59 -13.73 -3.84 -25.92
N THR A 60 -13.48 -4.38 -27.10
CA THR A 60 -12.55 -3.82 -28.08
C THR A 60 -13.29 -3.25 -29.30
N ARG A 61 -12.57 -2.60 -30.21
CA ARG A 61 -13.13 -2.16 -31.48
C ARG A 61 -13.57 -3.31 -32.39
N HIS A 62 -13.06 -4.52 -32.15
CA HIS A 62 -13.36 -5.73 -32.96
C HIS A 62 -14.35 -6.67 -32.28
N GLY A 63 -14.95 -6.28 -31.16
CA GLY A 63 -15.90 -7.10 -30.40
C GLY A 63 -15.55 -7.20 -28.93
N THR A 64 -16.20 -8.13 -28.25
CA THR A 64 -15.99 -8.41 -26.83
C THR A 64 -15.20 -9.70 -26.71
N THR A 65 -14.22 -9.75 -25.79
CA THR A 65 -13.47 -10.98 -25.48
C THR A 65 -14.38 -12.02 -24.82
N ASP A 66 -13.93 -13.27 -24.79
CA ASP A 66 -14.51 -14.26 -23.90
C ASP A 66 -14.35 -13.85 -22.42
N TRP A 67 -15.23 -14.38 -21.57
CA TRP A 67 -15.15 -14.16 -20.13
C TRP A 67 -13.92 -14.85 -19.55
N PHE A 68 -13.18 -14.15 -18.70
CA PHE A 68 -12.05 -14.69 -17.99
C PHE A 68 -12.14 -14.38 -16.49
N GLN A 69 -11.61 -15.27 -15.66
CA GLN A 69 -11.64 -15.10 -14.21
C GLN A 69 -10.59 -14.10 -13.76
N VAL A 70 -10.97 -13.25 -12.79
CA VAL A 70 -10.09 -12.28 -12.12
C VAL A 70 -9.54 -12.93 -10.86
N GLY A 71 -8.28 -13.38 -10.90
CA GLY A 71 -7.64 -14.10 -9.80
C GLY A 71 -6.85 -13.23 -8.82
N LYS A 72 -6.62 -11.95 -9.16
CA LYS A 72 -5.88 -10.99 -8.33
C LYS A 72 -6.31 -9.56 -8.60
N GLY A 73 -5.87 -8.65 -7.75
CA GLY A 73 -6.17 -7.22 -7.85
C GLY A 73 -7.42 -6.81 -7.08
N VAL A 74 -7.50 -5.52 -6.79
CA VAL A 74 -8.69 -4.88 -6.22
C VAL A 74 -9.35 -4.01 -7.29
N ARG A 75 -10.68 -4.01 -7.30
CA ARG A 75 -11.48 -3.45 -8.38
C ARG A 75 -11.32 -1.93 -8.45
N GLN A 76 -10.79 -1.42 -9.55
CA GLN A 76 -10.71 0.03 -9.80
C GLN A 76 -12.12 0.64 -9.85
N GLY A 77 -12.28 1.82 -9.25
CA GLY A 77 -13.57 2.51 -9.14
C GLY A 77 -14.51 1.98 -8.05
N CYS A 78 -14.11 0.94 -7.29
CA CYS A 78 -14.85 0.48 -6.12
C CYS A 78 -14.46 1.29 -4.89
N ILE A 79 -15.43 1.73 -4.10
CA ILE A 79 -15.21 2.51 -2.87
C ILE A 79 -14.35 1.77 -1.83
N LEU A 80 -14.34 0.44 -1.83
CA LEU A 80 -13.56 -0.39 -0.92
C LEU A 80 -12.09 -0.54 -1.33
N SER A 81 -11.78 -0.43 -2.61
CA SER A 81 -10.45 -0.75 -3.14
C SER A 81 -9.33 0.13 -2.59
N PRO A 82 -9.49 1.46 -2.43
CA PRO A 82 -8.48 2.28 -1.78
C PRO A 82 -8.22 1.87 -0.33
N CYS A 83 -9.28 1.50 0.41
CA CYS A 83 -9.16 1.05 1.79
C CYS A 83 -8.41 -0.30 1.87
N LEU A 84 -8.76 -1.27 1.01
CA LEU A 84 -8.09 -2.58 0.96
C LEU A 84 -6.61 -2.43 0.58
N PHE A 85 -6.32 -1.58 -0.38
CA PHE A 85 -4.93 -1.27 -0.75
C PHE A 85 -4.18 -0.57 0.39
N SER A 86 -4.82 0.36 1.10
CA SER A 86 -4.21 1.03 2.26
C SER A 86 -3.81 0.04 3.35
N PHE A 87 -4.64 -0.97 3.67
CA PHE A 87 -4.26 -2.05 4.59
C PHE A 87 -3.08 -2.85 4.09
N TYR A 88 -3.06 -3.15 2.80
CA TYR A 88 -1.97 -3.89 2.16
C TYR A 88 -0.65 -3.11 2.22
N ALA A 89 -0.67 -1.83 1.89
CA ALA A 89 0.47 -0.93 1.96
C ALA A 89 0.96 -0.71 3.40
N GLU A 90 0.04 -0.51 4.34
CA GLU A 90 0.35 -0.36 5.77
C GLU A 90 1.06 -1.61 6.32
N TYR A 91 0.60 -2.79 5.95
CA TYR A 91 1.25 -4.05 6.32
C TYR A 91 2.70 -4.12 5.80
N ILE A 92 2.94 -3.71 4.55
CA ILE A 92 4.29 -3.62 3.99
C ILE A 92 5.16 -2.70 4.83
N MET A 93 4.65 -1.52 5.18
CA MET A 93 5.42 -0.52 5.93
C MET A 93 5.73 -0.98 7.36
N ARG A 94 4.80 -1.67 8.02
CA ARG A 94 5.02 -2.27 9.35
C ARG A 94 6.09 -3.36 9.31
N ASN A 95 6.00 -4.29 8.36
CA ASN A 95 6.97 -5.38 8.24
C ASN A 95 8.35 -4.90 7.80
N ALA A 96 8.43 -3.80 7.08
CA ALA A 96 9.70 -3.12 6.80
C ALA A 96 10.33 -2.47 8.05
N GLY A 97 9.65 -2.51 9.20
CA GLY A 97 10.13 -1.91 10.46
C GLY A 97 10.20 -0.38 10.41
N LEU A 98 9.39 0.24 9.56
CA LEU A 98 9.38 1.69 9.40
C LEU A 98 8.84 2.39 10.65
N GLU A 99 7.91 1.76 11.39
CA GLU A 99 7.37 2.32 12.63
C GLU A 99 8.44 2.39 13.73
N GLU A 100 9.35 1.43 13.79
CA GLU A 100 10.44 1.35 14.77
C GLU A 100 11.68 2.15 14.34
N ALA A 101 11.77 2.54 13.08
CA ALA A 101 12.89 3.30 12.57
C ALA A 101 12.91 4.70 13.20
N GLN A 102 14.05 5.08 13.78
CA GLN A 102 14.26 6.44 14.30
C GLN A 102 14.39 7.48 13.17
N ALA A 103 14.54 7.00 11.93
CA ALA A 103 14.51 7.82 10.73
C ALA A 103 13.11 8.38 10.51
N GLY A 104 13.01 9.68 10.31
CA GLY A 104 11.74 10.37 10.12
C GLY A 104 11.80 11.81 10.59
N ILE A 105 10.66 12.48 10.52
CA ILE A 105 10.51 13.86 10.96
C ILE A 105 9.74 13.87 12.28
N LYS A 106 10.29 14.48 13.31
CA LYS A 106 9.59 14.62 14.59
C LYS A 106 8.59 15.77 14.55
N ILE A 107 7.30 15.44 14.63
CA ILE A 107 6.22 16.41 14.71
C ILE A 107 5.42 16.17 15.99
N ALA A 108 5.37 17.16 16.87
CA ALA A 108 4.65 17.08 18.15
C ALA A 108 5.03 15.82 18.99
N GLY A 109 6.31 15.45 18.99
CA GLY A 109 6.81 14.29 19.73
C GLY A 109 6.60 12.94 19.05
N ARG A 110 5.92 12.89 17.91
CA ARG A 110 5.73 11.68 17.09
C ARG A 110 6.72 11.66 15.95
N ASN A 111 7.27 10.49 15.67
CA ASN A 111 8.09 10.27 14.49
C ASN A 111 7.21 9.95 13.30
N ILE A 112 7.32 10.74 12.22
CA ILE A 112 6.59 10.53 10.97
C ILE A 112 7.64 10.28 9.89
N ASN A 113 7.65 9.10 9.33
CA ASN A 113 8.59 8.67 8.28
C ASN A 113 7.91 8.29 6.98
N ASN A 114 6.60 8.13 6.97
CA ASN A 114 5.82 7.89 5.77
C ASN A 114 4.48 8.62 5.80
N LEU A 115 3.96 8.90 4.63
CA LEU A 115 2.59 9.36 4.38
C LEU A 115 2.04 8.54 3.22
N SER A 116 0.83 8.03 3.35
CA SER A 116 0.16 7.28 2.29
C SER A 116 -1.20 7.86 1.95
N TYR A 117 -1.53 7.88 0.69
CA TYR A 117 -2.85 8.21 0.18
C TYR A 117 -3.15 7.30 -1.01
N ALA A 118 -4.05 6.35 -0.82
CA ALA A 118 -4.32 5.27 -1.76
C ALA A 118 -3.01 4.54 -2.15
N ASP A 119 -2.60 4.60 -3.40
CA ASP A 119 -1.38 4.00 -3.94
C ASP A 119 -0.15 4.92 -3.88
N ASP A 120 -0.34 6.21 -3.59
CA ASP A 120 0.75 7.16 -3.43
C ASP A 120 1.36 7.06 -2.03
N ILE A 121 2.63 6.70 -1.93
CA ILE A 121 3.37 6.65 -0.68
C ILE A 121 4.57 7.58 -0.76
N THR A 122 4.73 8.38 0.29
CA THR A 122 5.88 9.26 0.46
C THR A 122 6.65 8.87 1.70
N LEU A 123 7.91 8.48 1.55
CA LEU A 123 8.84 8.31 2.66
C LEU A 123 9.54 9.63 2.96
N MET A 124 9.82 9.87 4.24
CA MET A 124 10.46 11.11 4.72
C MET A 124 11.52 10.79 5.75
N ALA A 125 12.66 11.48 5.67
CA ALA A 125 13.72 11.41 6.67
C ALA A 125 14.52 12.71 6.76
N GLU A 126 15.16 12.95 7.93
CA GLU A 126 16.09 14.07 8.12
C GLU A 126 17.53 13.71 7.68
N SER A 127 17.78 12.47 7.28
CA SER A 127 19.14 11.96 6.97
C SER A 127 19.14 11.05 5.73
N GLU A 128 20.33 10.57 5.36
CA GLU A 128 20.52 9.59 4.28
C GLU A 128 19.91 8.21 4.58
N GLU A 129 19.36 8.00 5.77
CA GLU A 129 18.63 6.78 6.15
C GLU A 129 17.39 6.52 5.28
N LEU A 130 16.92 7.54 4.54
CA LEU A 130 15.82 7.39 3.57
C LEU A 130 16.06 6.25 2.59
N LYS A 131 17.31 6.08 2.12
CA LYS A 131 17.68 4.99 1.23
C LYS A 131 17.48 3.61 1.89
N SER A 132 17.85 3.49 3.16
CA SER A 132 17.65 2.25 3.93
C SER A 132 16.17 1.93 4.10
N LEU A 133 15.33 2.93 4.40
CA LEU A 133 13.88 2.78 4.51
C LEU A 133 13.27 2.32 3.18
N LEU A 134 13.69 2.94 2.07
CA LEU A 134 13.23 2.57 0.73
C LEU A 134 13.58 1.12 0.38
N MET A 135 14.82 0.70 0.66
CA MET A 135 15.25 -0.68 0.37
C MET A 135 14.43 -1.70 1.16
N LYS A 136 14.19 -1.45 2.45
CA LYS A 136 13.35 -2.32 3.28
C LYS A 136 11.90 -2.39 2.76
N ALA A 137 11.30 -1.24 2.45
CA ALA A 137 9.94 -1.19 1.90
C ALA A 137 9.85 -1.95 0.56
N LYS A 138 10.87 -1.83 -0.29
CA LYS A 138 10.98 -2.57 -1.56
C LYS A 138 11.05 -4.07 -1.34
N GLU A 139 11.93 -4.55 -0.46
CA GLU A 139 12.07 -5.98 -0.14
C GLU A 139 10.76 -6.58 0.37
N GLU A 140 10.05 -5.89 1.28
CA GLU A 140 8.75 -6.37 1.77
C GLU A 140 7.67 -6.36 0.68
N SER A 141 7.66 -5.35 -0.18
CA SER A 141 6.75 -5.29 -1.32
C SER A 141 6.99 -6.44 -2.30
N GLU A 142 8.25 -6.77 -2.61
CA GLU A 142 8.61 -7.89 -3.49
C GLU A 142 8.21 -9.26 -2.91
N LYS A 143 8.22 -9.44 -1.58
CA LYS A 143 7.72 -10.67 -0.93
C LYS A 143 6.21 -10.84 -1.07
N LEU A 144 5.48 -9.75 -1.26
CA LEU A 144 4.03 -9.73 -1.37
C LEU A 144 3.54 -9.73 -2.84
N ALA A 145 4.38 -9.42 -3.81
CA ALA A 145 4.06 -9.53 -5.23
C ALA A 145 4.09 -10.99 -5.69
#